data_f18cd7e5420bf3ccaa5419c4d0c7e1a7
#
_entry.id   f18cd7e5420bf3ccaa5419c4d0c7e1a7
#
_cell.length_a   1.000
_cell.length_b   1.000
_cell.length_c   1.000
_cell.angle_alpha   90.00
_cell.angle_beta   90.00
_cell.angle_gamma   90.00
#
_symmetry.space_group_name_H-M   'P 1'
#
loop_
_entity.id
_entity.type
_entity.pdbx_description
1 polymer ?
#
loop_
_entity_poly.entity_id
_entity_poly.type
_entity_poly.pdbx_seq_one_letter_code
_entity_poly.pdbx_strand_id
1 'polypeptide(L)'
;MAGLFVISGSSGVGKGTVIKEFLKKHPDFKLSVSCTTRGMRQGEVHGENYFFLTQEEFKNCIQNDEFLEWAEFSGNHYGTKKSFVEECLKKGENLILEIDTKGALNVKKIMPEAVLIFIAPPSLEELEARLRGRHTETEEAIQKRLASIKLEIENSKK
;
A
#
# COMPACT_ATOMS: atom_id res chain seq x y z
N MET A 1 -0.18 0.66 23.66
CA MET A 1 -0.25 1.94 22.94
C MET A 1 -0.53 1.69 21.46
N ALA A 2 -1.54 2.34 20.91
CA ALA A 2 -1.90 2.18 19.50
C ALA A 2 -0.92 2.92 18.59
N GLY A 3 -0.58 2.32 17.46
CA GLY A 3 0.32 2.94 16.51
C GLY A 3 -0.07 2.69 15.06
N LEU A 4 0.31 3.63 14.20
CA LEU A 4 0.16 3.50 12.75
C LEU A 4 1.53 3.17 12.16
N PHE A 5 1.60 2.04 11.48
CA PHE A 5 2.83 1.55 10.85
C PHE A 5 2.60 1.49 9.33
N VAL A 6 3.40 2.22 8.60
CA VAL A 6 3.27 2.28 7.14
C VAL A 6 4.40 1.48 6.52
N ILE A 7 4.06 0.41 5.83
CA ILE A 7 5.03 -0.46 5.17
C ILE A 7 4.99 -0.19 3.68
N SER A 8 6.11 0.24 3.14
CA SER A 8 6.29 0.46 1.72
C SER A 8 7.48 -0.35 1.22
N GLY A 9 7.62 -0.45 -0.07
CA GLY A 9 8.71 -1.17 -0.67
C GLY A 9 8.54 -1.26 -2.16
N SER A 10 9.59 -1.67 -2.84
CA SER A 10 9.59 -1.79 -4.29
C SER A 10 8.67 -2.91 -4.75
N SER A 11 8.07 -2.76 -5.93
CA SER A 11 7.34 -3.83 -6.59
C SER A 11 8.20 -5.08 -6.70
N GLY A 12 7.61 -6.24 -6.39
CA GLY A 12 8.31 -7.53 -6.53
C GLY A 12 9.25 -7.86 -5.38
N VAL A 13 9.32 -7.05 -4.34
CA VAL A 13 10.20 -7.29 -3.19
C VAL A 13 9.64 -8.34 -2.22
N GLY A 14 8.35 -8.70 -2.37
CA GLY A 14 7.71 -9.67 -1.47
C GLY A 14 7.05 -9.05 -0.26
N LYS A 15 6.70 -7.78 -0.34
CA LYS A 15 6.08 -7.00 0.74
C LYS A 15 4.84 -7.67 1.34
N GLY A 16 3.93 -8.12 0.49
CA GLY A 16 2.70 -8.78 0.93
C GLY A 16 2.96 -10.06 1.70
N THR A 17 3.95 -10.85 1.27
CA THR A 17 4.33 -12.09 1.95
C THR A 17 4.89 -11.82 3.33
N VAL A 18 5.75 -10.80 3.46
CA VAL A 18 6.33 -10.40 4.75
C VAL A 18 5.24 -9.97 5.72
N ILE A 19 4.32 -9.13 5.27
CA ILE A 19 3.21 -8.64 6.09
C ILE A 19 2.32 -9.81 6.55
N LYS A 20 2.00 -10.72 5.66
CA LYS A 20 1.16 -11.87 5.97
C LYS A 20 1.78 -12.75 7.06
N GLU A 21 3.08 -13.04 6.96
CA GLU A 21 3.79 -13.83 7.97
C GLU A 21 3.87 -13.08 9.31
N PHE A 22 4.10 -11.78 9.27
CA PHE A 22 4.12 -10.96 10.48
C PHE A 22 2.78 -11.01 11.21
N LEU A 23 1.68 -10.87 10.49
CA LEU A 23 0.33 -10.86 11.08
C LEU A 23 -0.02 -12.21 11.72
N LYS A 24 0.48 -13.32 11.20
CA LYS A 24 0.27 -14.64 11.81
C LYS A 24 0.91 -14.72 13.19
N LYS A 25 2.07 -14.09 13.35
CA LYS A 25 2.84 -14.12 14.60
C LYS A 25 2.41 -13.03 15.58
N HIS A 26 1.77 -11.99 15.08
CA HIS A 26 1.39 -10.82 15.88
C HIS A 26 -0.09 -10.48 15.64
N PRO A 27 -1.02 -11.25 16.24
CA PRO A 27 -2.46 -11.03 16.01
C PRO A 27 -2.99 -9.73 16.60
N ASP A 28 -2.20 -9.03 17.42
CA ASP A 28 -2.53 -7.70 17.93
C ASP A 28 -2.40 -6.58 16.90
N PHE A 29 -1.83 -6.90 15.72
CA PHE A 29 -1.76 -5.97 14.60
C PHE A 29 -2.87 -6.27 13.60
N LYS A 30 -3.35 -5.22 12.93
CA LYS A 30 -4.42 -5.32 11.94
C LYS A 30 -3.98 -4.65 10.65
N LEU A 31 -4.27 -5.29 9.52
CA LEU A 31 -4.01 -4.70 8.20
C LEU A 31 -5.16 -3.76 7.84
N SER A 32 -4.83 -2.56 7.41
CA SER A 32 -5.83 -1.58 6.99
C SER A 32 -6.61 -2.08 5.77
N VAL A 33 -7.90 -1.77 5.74
CA VAL A 33 -8.76 -2.06 4.60
C VAL A 33 -8.89 -0.79 3.76
N SER A 34 -8.33 -0.82 2.57
CA SER A 34 -8.34 0.32 1.65
C SER A 34 -9.61 0.36 0.82
N CYS A 35 -9.91 1.53 0.25
CA CYS A 35 -10.99 1.70 -0.72
C CYS A 35 -10.42 1.52 -2.13
N THR A 36 -11.24 1.00 -3.04
CA THR A 36 -10.84 0.87 -4.45
C THR A 36 -12.04 1.02 -5.38
N THR A 37 -11.78 1.50 -6.58
CA THR A 37 -12.78 1.54 -7.66
C THR A 37 -12.70 0.29 -8.53
N ARG A 38 -11.72 -0.57 -8.31
CA ARG A 38 -11.63 -1.86 -8.98
C ARG A 38 -12.82 -2.74 -8.61
N GLY A 39 -13.38 -3.44 -9.58
CA GLY A 39 -14.47 -4.38 -9.31
C GLY A 39 -14.04 -5.52 -8.41
N MET A 40 -15.00 -6.03 -7.63
CA MET A 40 -14.78 -7.16 -6.73
C MET A 40 -14.43 -8.42 -7.53
N ARG A 41 -13.40 -9.13 -7.09
CA ARG A 41 -13.00 -10.41 -7.68
C ARG A 41 -13.64 -11.56 -6.91
N GLN A 42 -13.65 -12.74 -7.55
CA GLN A 42 -14.18 -13.92 -6.90
C GLN A 42 -13.42 -14.20 -5.60
N GLY A 43 -14.15 -14.45 -4.53
CA GLY A 43 -13.56 -14.72 -3.22
C GLY A 43 -13.29 -13.48 -2.38
N GLU A 44 -13.42 -12.29 -2.94
CA GLU A 44 -13.24 -11.04 -2.18
C GLU A 44 -14.54 -10.64 -1.48
N VAL A 45 -14.40 -9.98 -0.33
CA VAL A 45 -15.54 -9.53 0.48
C VAL A 45 -15.39 -8.03 0.75
N HIS A 46 -16.48 -7.29 0.48
CA HIS A 46 -16.54 -5.86 0.78
C HIS A 46 -16.37 -5.62 2.29
N GLY A 47 -15.47 -4.71 2.63
CA GLY A 47 -15.18 -4.39 4.03
C GLY A 47 -14.09 -5.27 4.66
N GLU A 48 -13.65 -6.31 3.97
CA GLU A 48 -12.57 -7.19 4.44
C GLU A 48 -11.33 -7.07 3.57
N ASN A 49 -11.47 -7.28 2.25
CA ASN A 49 -10.36 -7.14 1.31
C ASN A 49 -10.19 -5.68 0.89
N TYR A 50 -11.31 -5.05 0.54
CA TYR A 50 -11.40 -3.64 0.18
C TYR A 50 -12.79 -3.13 0.52
N PHE A 51 -12.90 -1.80 0.63
CA PHE A 51 -14.19 -1.14 0.50
C PHE A 51 -14.34 -0.80 -0.98
N PHE A 52 -15.23 -1.50 -1.68
CA PHE A 52 -15.43 -1.32 -3.12
C PHE A 52 -16.37 -0.16 -3.37
N LEU A 53 -15.86 0.88 -4.04
CA LEU A 53 -16.59 2.11 -4.33
C LEU A 53 -16.77 2.29 -5.83
N THR A 54 -17.80 3.06 -6.22
CA THR A 54 -17.93 3.51 -7.60
C THR A 54 -16.91 4.63 -7.86
N GLN A 55 -16.68 4.94 -9.13
CA GLN A 55 -15.81 6.07 -9.50
C GLN A 55 -16.33 7.38 -8.89
N GLU A 56 -17.65 7.57 -8.92
CA GLU A 56 -18.28 8.77 -8.36
C GLU A 56 -18.10 8.86 -6.85
N GLU A 57 -18.33 7.75 -6.13
CA GLU A 57 -18.13 7.70 -4.68
C GLU A 57 -16.70 8.02 -4.29
N PHE A 58 -15.73 7.44 -5.02
CA PHE A 58 -14.31 7.69 -4.78
C PHE A 58 -13.97 9.16 -5.01
N LYS A 59 -14.46 9.73 -6.10
CA LYS A 59 -14.24 11.13 -6.44
C LYS A 59 -14.81 12.06 -5.37
N ASN A 60 -15.99 11.75 -4.84
CA ASN A 60 -16.60 12.51 -3.75
C ASN A 60 -15.73 12.48 -2.49
N CYS A 61 -15.14 11.32 -2.19
CA CYS A 61 -14.21 11.21 -1.06
C CYS A 61 -12.99 12.10 -1.24
N ILE A 62 -12.45 12.19 -2.45
CA ILE A 62 -11.33 13.09 -2.76
C ILE A 62 -11.72 14.55 -2.52
N GLN A 63 -12.87 14.94 -3.06
CA GLN A 63 -13.36 16.32 -2.94
C GLN A 63 -13.61 16.74 -1.50
N ASN A 64 -14.05 15.80 -0.66
CA ASN A 64 -14.32 16.04 0.76
C ASN A 64 -13.10 15.81 1.65
N ASP A 65 -11.94 15.58 1.05
CA ASP A 65 -10.66 15.33 1.76
C ASP A 65 -10.76 14.20 2.79
N GLU A 66 -11.44 13.12 2.41
CA GLU A 66 -11.66 11.97 3.29
C GLU A 66 -10.53 10.95 3.29
N PHE A 67 -9.59 11.05 2.33
CA PHE A 67 -8.47 10.10 2.23
C PHE A 67 -7.23 10.61 2.93
N LEU A 68 -6.58 9.71 3.67
CA LEU A 68 -5.26 9.95 4.22
C LEU A 68 -4.20 9.97 3.08
N GLU A 69 -4.37 9.04 2.14
CA GLU A 69 -3.64 9.01 0.88
C GLU A 69 -4.50 8.33 -0.18
N TRP A 70 -4.24 8.62 -1.45
CA TRP A 70 -4.88 7.91 -2.54
C TRP A 70 -3.99 7.98 -3.78
N ALA A 71 -4.16 7.01 -4.68
CA ALA A 71 -3.39 6.92 -5.92
C ALA A 71 -4.15 6.17 -6.99
N GLU A 72 -3.75 6.36 -8.24
CA GLU A 72 -4.26 5.61 -9.37
C GLU A 72 -3.22 4.57 -9.77
N PHE A 73 -3.69 3.35 -10.03
CA PHE A 73 -2.84 2.27 -10.49
C PHE A 73 -3.62 1.39 -11.47
N SER A 74 -3.05 1.18 -12.66
CA SER A 74 -3.67 0.35 -13.71
C SER A 74 -5.13 0.71 -14.03
N GLY A 75 -5.42 2.02 -14.06
CA GLY A 75 -6.75 2.52 -14.39
C GLY A 75 -7.75 2.50 -13.25
N ASN A 76 -7.37 2.00 -12.09
CA ASN A 76 -8.21 1.99 -10.90
C ASN A 76 -7.63 2.90 -9.83
N HIS A 77 -8.48 3.35 -8.92
CA HIS A 77 -8.07 4.18 -7.81
C HIS A 77 -8.04 3.37 -6.51
N TYR A 78 -7.12 3.73 -5.63
CA TYR A 78 -6.94 3.09 -4.32
C TYR A 78 -6.70 4.19 -3.30
N GLY A 79 -7.31 4.09 -2.14
CA GLY A 79 -7.13 5.09 -1.10
C GLY A 79 -7.42 4.56 0.30
N THR A 80 -6.87 5.24 1.30
CA THR A 80 -7.08 4.92 2.71
C THR A 80 -7.86 6.03 3.37
N LYS A 81 -9.03 5.73 3.91
CA LYS A 81 -9.87 6.73 4.59
C LYS A 81 -9.29 7.13 5.93
N LYS A 82 -9.23 8.43 6.18
CA LYS A 82 -8.79 8.99 7.47
C LYS A 82 -9.65 8.48 8.63
N SER A 83 -10.98 8.46 8.42
CA SER A 83 -11.93 8.03 9.44
C SER A 83 -11.69 6.59 9.89
N PHE A 84 -11.36 5.70 8.95
CA PHE A 84 -11.05 4.30 9.27
C PHE A 84 -9.81 4.20 10.15
N VAL A 85 -8.74 4.91 9.77
CA VAL A 85 -7.49 4.91 10.52
C VAL A 85 -7.69 5.48 11.92
N GLU A 86 -8.34 6.62 12.02
CA GLU A 86 -8.60 7.28 13.31
C GLU A 86 -9.43 6.40 14.23
N GLU A 87 -10.45 5.74 13.69
CA GLU A 87 -11.30 4.84 14.46
C GLU A 87 -10.51 3.66 15.02
N CYS A 88 -9.67 3.04 14.19
CA CYS A 88 -8.82 1.93 14.64
C CYS A 88 -7.86 2.35 15.73
N LEU A 89 -7.24 3.52 15.58
CA LEU A 89 -6.31 4.04 16.59
C LEU A 89 -7.02 4.37 17.91
N LYS A 90 -8.22 4.91 17.85
CA LYS A 90 -9.03 5.19 19.05
C LYS A 90 -9.39 3.92 19.82
N LYS A 91 -9.56 2.80 19.12
CA LYS A 91 -9.83 1.51 19.73
C LYS A 91 -8.59 0.87 20.34
N GLY A 92 -7.42 1.49 20.19
CA GLY A 92 -6.16 0.96 20.68
C GLY A 92 -5.55 -0.10 19.79
N GLU A 93 -5.98 -0.19 18.55
CA GLU A 93 -5.45 -1.17 17.58
C GLU A 93 -4.15 -0.68 16.95
N ASN A 94 -3.22 -1.60 16.71
CA ASN A 94 -2.02 -1.34 15.93
C ASN A 94 -2.35 -1.61 14.47
N LEU A 95 -2.26 -0.59 13.62
CA LEU A 95 -2.69 -0.66 12.24
C LEU A 95 -1.52 -0.61 11.28
N ILE A 96 -1.53 -1.51 10.30
CA ILE A 96 -0.53 -1.56 9.25
C ILE A 96 -1.15 -1.07 7.94
N LEU A 97 -0.49 -0.10 7.29
CA LEU A 97 -0.81 0.34 5.93
C LEU A 97 0.23 -0.21 4.98
N GLU A 98 -0.23 -0.83 3.91
CA GLU A 98 0.63 -1.30 2.82
C GLU A 98 0.40 -0.39 1.61
N ILE A 99 1.32 0.54 1.37
CA ILE A 99 1.19 1.54 0.30
C ILE A 99 2.56 1.79 -0.34
N ASP A 100 2.59 2.57 -1.43
CA ASP A 100 3.84 2.92 -2.08
C ASP A 100 4.60 3.99 -1.30
N THR A 101 5.83 4.25 -1.71
CA THR A 101 6.72 5.21 -1.03
C THR A 101 6.15 6.62 -1.02
N LYS A 102 5.55 7.03 -2.14
CA LYS A 102 4.96 8.36 -2.26
C LYS A 102 3.79 8.52 -1.29
N GLY A 103 2.92 7.52 -1.22
CA GLY A 103 1.81 7.50 -0.27
C GLY A 103 2.30 7.53 1.17
N ALA A 104 3.36 6.77 1.47
CA ALA A 104 3.96 6.73 2.81
C ALA A 104 4.45 8.12 3.25
N LEU A 105 5.10 8.85 2.36
CA LEU A 105 5.56 10.21 2.66
C LEU A 105 4.39 11.16 2.90
N ASN A 106 3.31 11.02 2.13
CA ASN A 106 2.11 11.83 2.32
C ASN A 106 1.46 11.54 3.67
N VAL A 107 1.39 10.28 4.08
CA VAL A 107 0.86 9.90 5.40
C VAL A 107 1.71 10.52 6.50
N LYS A 108 3.03 10.50 6.37
CA LYS A 108 3.93 11.07 7.37
C LYS A 108 3.72 12.57 7.56
N LYS A 109 3.39 13.29 6.49
CA LYS A 109 3.08 14.72 6.57
C LYS A 109 1.82 15.00 7.38
N ILE A 110 0.82 14.16 7.24
CA ILE A 110 -0.48 14.33 7.92
C ILE A 110 -0.43 13.77 9.34
N MET A 111 0.26 12.65 9.53
CA MET A 111 0.40 11.97 10.81
C MET A 111 1.88 11.77 11.14
N PRO A 112 2.56 12.78 11.70
CA PRO A 112 4.01 12.71 11.97
C PRO A 112 4.44 11.57 12.91
N GLU A 113 3.55 11.08 13.75
CA GLU A 113 3.82 9.97 14.67
C GLU A 113 3.78 8.60 13.99
N ALA A 114 3.36 8.51 12.73
CA ALA A 114 3.37 7.26 11.99
C ALA A 114 4.80 6.74 11.81
N VAL A 115 4.98 5.43 11.96
CA VAL A 115 6.28 4.79 11.76
C VAL A 115 6.35 4.28 10.31
N LEU A 116 7.34 4.74 9.57
CA LEU A 116 7.55 4.31 8.19
C LEU A 116 8.59 3.20 8.13
N ILE A 117 8.24 2.12 7.45
CA ILE A 117 9.13 0.98 7.26
C ILE A 117 9.25 0.74 5.75
N PHE A 118 10.47 0.77 5.25
CA PHE A 118 10.73 0.51 3.84
C PHE A 118 11.41 -0.85 3.66
N ILE A 119 10.80 -1.72 2.87
CA ILE A 119 11.38 -3.03 2.55
C ILE A 119 12.16 -2.89 1.25
N ALA A 120 13.49 -2.93 1.37
CA ALA A 120 14.38 -2.80 0.23
C ALA A 120 14.71 -4.18 -0.35
N PRO A 121 14.89 -4.28 -1.68
CA PRO A 121 15.38 -5.52 -2.28
C PRO A 121 16.85 -5.71 -1.92
N PRO A 122 17.34 -6.96 -1.92
CA PRO A 122 18.77 -7.21 -1.69
C PRO A 122 19.65 -6.52 -2.73
N SER A 123 19.18 -6.48 -3.99
CA SER A 123 19.82 -5.75 -5.07
C SER A 123 18.83 -5.52 -6.20
N LEU A 124 19.10 -4.55 -7.06
CA LEU A 124 18.28 -4.32 -8.26
C LEU A 124 18.40 -5.49 -9.23
N GLU A 125 19.59 -6.10 -9.29
CA GLU A 125 19.85 -7.26 -10.15
C GLU A 125 19.00 -8.45 -9.76
N GLU A 126 18.88 -8.75 -8.48
CA GLU A 126 18.06 -9.85 -7.99
C GLU A 126 16.59 -9.57 -8.26
N LEU A 127 16.14 -8.34 -8.08
CA LEU A 127 14.76 -7.96 -8.35
C LEU A 127 14.44 -8.11 -9.84
N GLU A 128 15.35 -7.70 -10.72
CA GLU A 128 15.20 -7.89 -12.16
C GLU A 128 15.08 -9.38 -12.51
N ALA A 129 15.91 -10.21 -11.91
CA ALA A 129 15.86 -11.66 -12.12
C ALA A 129 14.52 -12.25 -11.71
N ARG A 130 13.97 -11.80 -10.59
CA ARG A 130 12.64 -12.24 -10.11
C ARG A 130 11.52 -11.83 -11.07
N LEU A 131 11.58 -10.60 -11.59
CA LEU A 131 10.58 -10.11 -12.54
C LEU A 131 10.65 -10.88 -13.87
N ARG A 132 11.84 -11.14 -14.37
CA ARG A 132 12.03 -11.90 -15.60
C ARG A 132 11.63 -13.38 -15.41
N GLY A 133 11.90 -13.95 -14.25
CA GLY A 133 11.57 -15.33 -13.93
C GLY A 133 10.08 -15.63 -13.95
N ARG A 134 9.22 -14.62 -13.85
CA ARG A 134 7.77 -14.82 -13.92
C ARG A 134 7.27 -15.08 -15.34
N HIS A 135 8.02 -14.65 -16.36
CA HIS A 135 7.67 -14.81 -17.79
C HIS A 135 6.29 -14.27 -18.16
N THR A 136 5.77 -13.34 -17.36
CA THR A 136 4.41 -12.80 -17.54
C THR A 136 4.40 -11.39 -18.14
N GLU A 137 5.57 -10.79 -18.36
CA GLU A 137 5.67 -9.43 -18.83
C GLU A 137 6.66 -9.30 -19.99
N THR A 138 6.42 -8.29 -20.85
CA THR A 138 7.33 -7.96 -21.95
C THR A 138 8.58 -7.28 -21.39
N GLU A 139 9.65 -7.29 -22.18
CA GLU A 139 10.89 -6.59 -21.81
C GLU A 139 10.63 -5.09 -21.53
N GLU A 140 9.81 -4.45 -22.37
CA GLU A 140 9.46 -3.05 -22.18
C GLU A 140 8.77 -2.79 -20.85
N ALA A 141 7.82 -3.67 -20.47
CA ALA A 141 7.12 -3.55 -19.19
C ALA A 141 8.07 -3.73 -18.01
N ILE A 142 9.02 -4.68 -18.11
CA ILE A 142 10.03 -4.91 -17.09
C ILE A 142 10.91 -3.68 -16.92
N GLN A 143 11.36 -3.06 -18.00
CA GLN A 143 12.19 -1.87 -17.96
C GLN A 143 11.48 -0.68 -17.30
N LYS A 144 10.19 -0.49 -17.61
CA LYS A 144 9.38 0.55 -16.98
C LYS A 144 9.25 0.32 -15.48
N ARG A 145 9.04 -0.93 -15.09
CA ARG A 145 8.90 -1.30 -13.66
C ARG A 145 10.22 -1.07 -12.92
N LEU A 146 11.35 -1.43 -13.51
CA LEU A 146 12.67 -1.21 -12.90
C LEU A 146 12.96 0.28 -12.73
N ALA A 147 12.59 1.11 -13.70
CA ALA A 147 12.77 2.56 -13.61
C ALA A 147 11.94 3.13 -12.45
N SER A 148 10.70 2.68 -12.31
CA SER A 148 9.81 3.08 -11.21
C SER A 148 10.38 2.67 -9.85
N ILE A 149 10.93 1.47 -9.75
CA ILE A 149 11.53 0.94 -8.52
C ILE A 149 12.75 1.77 -8.11
N LYS A 150 13.59 2.17 -9.06
CA LYS A 150 14.73 3.04 -8.78
C LYS A 150 14.28 4.36 -8.18
N LEU A 151 13.21 4.94 -8.73
CA LEU A 151 12.64 6.18 -8.22
C LEU A 151 12.10 6.00 -6.79
N GLU A 152 11.43 4.89 -6.52
CA GLU A 152 10.92 4.58 -5.18
C GLU A 152 12.06 4.47 -4.17
N ILE A 153 13.15 3.81 -4.53
CA ILE A 153 14.32 3.68 -3.66
C ILE A 153 14.93 5.05 -3.36
N GLU A 154 15.05 5.91 -4.36
CA GLU A 154 15.55 7.27 -4.16
C GLU A 154 14.64 8.06 -3.22
N ASN A 155 13.33 7.95 -3.40
CA ASN A 155 12.35 8.62 -2.54
C ASN A 155 12.43 8.14 -1.09
N SER A 156 12.74 6.86 -0.86
CA SER A 156 12.83 6.30 0.49
C SER A 156 13.97 6.92 1.31
N LYS A 157 14.95 7.53 0.65
CA LYS A 157 16.10 8.17 1.31
C LYS A 157 15.80 9.61 1.77
N LYS A 158 14.68 10.15 1.37
CA LYS A 158 14.23 11.48 1.76
C LYS A 158 13.38 11.41 3.03
#